data_36e8cd63077da000249bca186b88e489
#
_entry.id   36e8cd63077da000249bca186b88e489
#
_cell.length_a   1.000
_cell.length_b   1.000
_cell.length_c   1.000
_cell.angle_alpha   90.00
_cell.angle_beta   90.00
_cell.angle_gamma   90.00
#
_symmetry.space_group_name_H-M   'P 1'
#
loop_
_entity.id
_entity.type
_entity.pdbx_description
1 polymer ?
#
loop_
_entity_poly.entity_id
_entity_poly.type
_entity_poly.pdbx_seq_one_letter_code
_entity_poly.pdbx_strand_id
1 'polypeptide(L)'
;MSKSLGNGIDPLEIIDQYGADALRLTLITGNAPGNDMRFYWERVEASRNFANKVWNASRFIMMNLEGVELREPKLDELHAADKWILSRVNTLAKDATENMDKFELGIAVQKVYDFIWDEFCDWYIEIAKVRTYKKDENPESANAALWTLKTVLVNALKLLHPYMPFITEEIFCTLQSDEETIMLSKWPEYKEEWNFPAEEAAIEHCKDLVKGIRNVRTQMDVPPSRKAKLFITSDDEAVRKVFEDNKEVYVNLAFTSEIAVQQGKAGIGDDAVSVVIPDAVAYLPLEDLVDFEKEKERLNKDCLLYTSPSPRDGATS
;
A
#
# COMPACT_ATOMS: atom_id res chain seq x y z
N MET A 1 -5.80 -31.27 20.22
CA MET A 1 -6.61 -31.86 19.13
C MET A 1 -6.55 -33.37 19.26
N SER A 2 -7.65 -34.07 19.09
CA SER A 2 -7.72 -35.54 19.17
C SER A 2 -8.59 -36.05 18.02
N LYS A 3 -8.13 -37.08 17.29
CA LYS A 3 -8.93 -37.73 16.24
C LYS A 3 -10.24 -38.30 16.80
N SER A 4 -10.23 -38.80 18.06
CA SER A 4 -11.41 -39.34 18.72
C SER A 4 -12.47 -38.33 19.09
N LEU A 5 -12.11 -37.03 19.15
CA LEU A 5 -13.02 -35.94 19.44
C LEU A 5 -13.52 -35.23 18.15
N GLY A 6 -13.06 -35.67 16.97
CA GLY A 6 -13.44 -35.07 15.69
C GLY A 6 -12.97 -33.61 15.49
N ASN A 7 -12.07 -33.13 16.35
CA ASN A 7 -11.53 -31.76 16.31
C ASN A 7 -10.09 -31.67 15.78
N GLY A 8 -9.63 -32.73 15.12
CA GLY A 8 -8.36 -32.75 14.39
C GLY A 8 -8.54 -32.12 13.00
N ILE A 9 -7.60 -31.28 12.60
CA ILE A 9 -7.52 -30.72 11.26
C ILE A 9 -6.40 -31.44 10.52
N ASP A 10 -6.68 -31.97 9.34
CA ASP A 10 -5.65 -32.58 8.50
C ASP A 10 -4.91 -31.48 7.70
N PRO A 11 -3.59 -31.33 7.93
CA PRO A 11 -2.80 -30.34 7.19
C PRO A 11 -2.84 -30.55 5.66
N LEU A 12 -2.96 -31.80 5.18
CA LEU A 12 -2.98 -32.11 3.76
C LEU A 12 -4.25 -31.57 3.08
N GLU A 13 -5.40 -31.66 3.76
CA GLU A 13 -6.64 -31.06 3.24
C GLU A 13 -6.53 -29.54 3.09
N ILE A 14 -5.83 -28.87 4.02
CA ILE A 14 -5.58 -27.43 3.95
C ILE A 14 -4.64 -27.11 2.78
N ILE A 15 -3.59 -27.88 2.62
CA ILE A 15 -2.62 -27.71 1.53
C ILE A 15 -3.29 -27.85 0.19
N ASP A 16 -4.17 -28.84 0.02
CA ASP A 16 -4.91 -29.07 -1.21
C ASP A 16 -5.86 -27.90 -1.57
N GLN A 17 -6.45 -27.25 -0.55
CA GLN A 17 -7.42 -26.17 -0.75
C GLN A 17 -6.79 -24.77 -0.83
N TYR A 18 -5.76 -24.51 -0.05
CA TYR A 18 -5.21 -23.15 0.15
C TYR A 18 -3.73 -23.03 -0.24
N GLY A 19 -3.03 -24.15 -0.41
CA GLY A 19 -1.60 -24.19 -0.69
C GLY A 19 -0.74 -24.27 0.58
N ALA A 20 0.46 -24.83 0.43
CA ALA A 20 1.38 -25.03 1.55
C ALA A 20 1.87 -23.73 2.16
N ASP A 21 2.14 -22.71 1.36
CA ASP A 21 2.61 -21.40 1.85
C ASP A 21 1.56 -20.70 2.71
N ALA A 22 0.27 -20.80 2.36
CA ALA A 22 -0.80 -20.22 3.17
C ALA A 22 -0.89 -20.88 4.56
N LEU A 23 -0.78 -22.20 4.64
CA LEU A 23 -0.73 -22.92 5.91
C LEU A 23 0.49 -22.53 6.73
N ARG A 24 1.69 -22.51 6.12
CA ARG A 24 2.94 -22.16 6.79
C ARG A 24 2.89 -20.76 7.38
N LEU A 25 2.44 -19.76 6.59
CA LEU A 25 2.29 -18.39 7.06
C LEU A 25 1.28 -18.29 8.21
N THR A 26 0.14 -18.97 8.11
CA THR A 26 -0.88 -18.99 9.15
C THR A 26 -0.36 -19.54 10.47
N LEU A 27 0.45 -20.59 10.42
CA LEU A 27 0.99 -21.23 11.64
C LEU A 27 2.06 -20.40 12.35
N ILE A 28 2.75 -19.50 11.64
CA ILE A 28 3.80 -18.67 12.23
C ILE A 28 3.28 -17.30 12.67
N THR A 29 2.23 -16.78 12.03
CA THR A 29 1.66 -15.47 12.35
C THR A 29 0.73 -15.51 13.55
N GLY A 30 0.79 -14.49 14.41
CA GLY A 30 -0.13 -14.31 15.52
C GLY A 30 0.10 -15.25 16.72
N ASN A 31 1.25 -15.93 16.77
CA ASN A 31 1.66 -16.72 17.91
C ASN A 31 2.58 -15.92 18.84
N ALA A 32 2.24 -15.91 20.13
CA ALA A 32 3.17 -15.52 21.19
C ALA A 32 3.79 -16.78 21.80
N PRO A 33 5.10 -16.80 22.09
CA PRO A 33 5.74 -17.94 22.73
C PRO A 33 5.01 -18.37 23.99
N GLY A 34 4.77 -19.68 24.15
CA GLY A 34 4.10 -20.25 25.31
C GLY A 34 2.56 -20.22 25.29
N ASN A 35 1.93 -19.71 24.26
CA ASN A 35 0.48 -19.72 24.11
C ASN A 35 0.02 -20.73 23.06
N ASP A 36 -1.11 -21.39 23.33
CA ASP A 36 -1.78 -22.22 22.34
C ASP A 36 -2.44 -21.36 21.25
N MET A 37 -2.20 -21.71 19.99
CA MET A 37 -2.84 -21.05 18.87
C MET A 37 -4.20 -21.71 18.57
N ARG A 38 -5.24 -20.90 18.50
CA ARG A 38 -6.51 -21.34 17.93
C ARG A 38 -6.44 -21.26 16.41
N PHE A 39 -6.81 -22.34 15.75
CA PHE A 39 -6.86 -22.40 14.30
C PHE A 39 -8.20 -21.84 13.79
N TYR A 40 -8.14 -20.88 12.84
CA TYR A 40 -9.28 -20.28 12.17
C TYR A 40 -9.11 -20.35 10.66
N TRP A 41 -10.13 -20.81 9.96
CA TRP A 41 -10.12 -20.90 8.49
C TRP A 41 -9.93 -19.55 7.81
N GLU A 42 -10.50 -18.50 8.38
CA GLU A 42 -10.38 -17.11 7.90
C GLU A 42 -8.92 -16.64 7.88
N ARG A 43 -8.08 -17.12 8.79
CA ARG A 43 -6.65 -16.81 8.79
C ARG A 43 -5.90 -17.50 7.64
N VAL A 44 -6.27 -18.72 7.32
CA VAL A 44 -5.68 -19.45 6.17
C VAL A 44 -6.08 -18.76 4.87
N GLU A 45 -7.34 -18.34 4.77
CA GLU A 45 -7.83 -17.59 3.63
C GLU A 45 -7.12 -16.24 3.48
N ALA A 46 -6.91 -15.51 4.57
CA ALA A 46 -6.13 -14.27 4.58
C ALA A 46 -4.70 -14.50 4.10
N SER A 47 -4.04 -15.58 4.57
CA SER A 47 -2.69 -15.96 4.14
C SER A 47 -2.63 -16.33 2.64
N ARG A 48 -3.65 -17.02 2.11
CA ARG A 48 -3.78 -17.27 0.66
C ARG A 48 -3.97 -15.98 -0.12
N ASN A 49 -4.80 -15.06 0.38
CA ASN A 49 -5.02 -13.77 -0.26
C ASN A 49 -3.73 -12.92 -0.27
N PHE A 50 -2.90 -13.03 0.76
CA PHE A 50 -1.57 -12.42 0.77
C PHE A 50 -0.68 -13.02 -0.33
N ALA A 51 -0.62 -14.35 -0.44
CA ALA A 51 0.12 -15.01 -1.54
C ALA A 51 -0.34 -14.51 -2.91
N ASN A 52 -1.65 -14.41 -3.13
CA ASN A 52 -2.22 -13.88 -4.36
C ASN A 52 -1.84 -12.42 -4.60
N LYS A 53 -1.76 -11.59 -3.55
CA LYS A 53 -1.33 -10.19 -3.66
C LYS A 53 0.14 -10.10 -4.09
N VAL A 54 1.01 -10.90 -3.46
CA VAL A 54 2.44 -10.99 -3.85
C VAL A 54 2.59 -11.42 -5.30
N TRP A 55 1.87 -12.46 -5.72
CA TRP A 55 1.87 -12.95 -7.09
C TRP A 55 1.43 -11.89 -8.10
N ASN A 56 0.32 -11.19 -7.84
CA ASN A 56 -0.18 -10.16 -8.73
C ASN A 56 0.76 -8.96 -8.83
N ALA A 57 1.36 -8.53 -7.72
CA ALA A 57 2.39 -7.48 -7.69
C ALA A 57 3.61 -7.88 -8.52
N SER A 58 4.09 -9.11 -8.34
CA SER A 58 5.23 -9.65 -9.09
C SER A 58 4.94 -9.76 -10.59
N ARG A 59 3.75 -10.23 -10.94
CA ARG A 59 3.29 -10.30 -12.34
C ARG A 59 3.25 -8.92 -12.99
N PHE A 60 2.72 -7.91 -12.29
CA PHE A 60 2.74 -6.52 -12.77
C PHE A 60 4.17 -6.05 -13.06
N ILE A 61 5.11 -6.32 -12.15
CA ILE A 61 6.51 -5.93 -12.32
C ILE A 61 7.14 -6.66 -13.51
N MET A 62 6.99 -7.98 -13.61
CA MET A 62 7.53 -8.79 -14.70
C MET A 62 7.03 -8.30 -16.07
N MET A 63 5.73 -8.02 -16.21
CA MET A 63 5.16 -7.50 -17.45
C MET A 63 5.74 -6.14 -17.86
N ASN A 64 6.10 -5.30 -16.90
CA ASN A 64 6.72 -4.00 -17.18
C ASN A 64 8.24 -4.10 -17.45
N LEU A 65 8.88 -5.18 -17.01
CA LEU A 65 10.28 -5.47 -17.26
C LEU A 65 10.52 -6.15 -18.61
N GLU A 66 9.49 -6.71 -19.23
CA GLU A 66 9.62 -7.42 -20.50
C GLU A 66 10.19 -6.51 -21.60
N GLY A 67 11.32 -6.92 -22.18
CA GLY A 67 12.03 -6.17 -23.22
C GLY A 67 12.73 -4.90 -22.74
N VAL A 68 12.86 -4.69 -21.42
CA VAL A 68 13.56 -3.52 -20.84
C VAL A 68 14.93 -3.96 -20.36
N GLU A 69 15.97 -3.29 -20.86
CA GLU A 69 17.33 -3.42 -20.35
C GLU A 69 17.51 -2.49 -19.15
N LEU A 70 17.46 -3.07 -17.94
CA LEU A 70 17.59 -2.32 -16.69
C LEU A 70 19.06 -1.96 -16.43
N ARG A 71 19.29 -0.70 -16.07
CA ARG A 71 20.55 -0.25 -15.46
C ARG A 71 20.32 0.20 -14.03
N GLU A 72 21.31 0.05 -13.18
CA GLU A 72 21.31 0.64 -11.85
C GLU A 72 21.31 2.18 -11.96
N PRO A 73 20.28 2.86 -11.39
CA PRO A 73 20.22 4.32 -11.43
C PRO A 73 21.23 4.94 -10.47
N LYS A 74 21.69 6.13 -10.79
CA LYS A 74 22.43 6.95 -9.82
C LYS A 74 21.47 7.49 -8.76
N LEU A 75 22.03 7.90 -7.62
CA LEU A 75 21.26 8.44 -6.51
C LEU A 75 20.43 9.70 -6.87
N ASP A 76 20.93 10.53 -7.78
CA ASP A 76 20.25 11.73 -8.27
C ASP A 76 19.15 11.45 -9.30
N GLU A 77 19.13 10.25 -9.87
CA GLU A 77 18.07 9.77 -10.76
C GLU A 77 16.88 9.16 -9.99
N LEU A 78 17.06 8.81 -8.71
CA LEU A 78 16.02 8.28 -7.84
C LEU A 78 15.11 9.40 -7.35
N HIS A 79 13.80 9.23 -7.54
CA HIS A 79 12.79 10.11 -6.96
C HIS A 79 12.63 9.86 -5.46
N ALA A 80 12.00 10.80 -4.75
CA ALA A 80 11.80 10.67 -3.30
C ALA A 80 11.08 9.38 -2.91
N ALA A 81 10.09 8.94 -3.70
CA ALA A 81 9.38 7.69 -3.47
C ALA A 81 10.27 6.46 -3.64
N ASP A 82 11.23 6.48 -4.58
CA ASP A 82 12.18 5.39 -4.78
C ASP A 82 13.12 5.27 -3.58
N LYS A 83 13.66 6.40 -3.13
CA LYS A 83 14.51 6.47 -1.95
C LYS A 83 13.77 6.04 -0.70
N TRP A 84 12.53 6.51 -0.54
CA TRP A 84 11.67 6.09 0.56
C TRP A 84 11.53 4.57 0.64
N ILE A 85 11.12 3.90 -0.43
CA ILE A 85 10.86 2.46 -0.37
C ILE A 85 12.15 1.64 -0.24
N LEU A 86 13.29 2.12 -0.81
CA LEU A 86 14.61 1.53 -0.59
C LEU A 86 15.03 1.64 0.87
N SER A 87 14.82 2.80 1.51
CA SER A 87 15.08 3.00 2.94
C SER A 87 14.21 2.10 3.82
N ARG A 88 12.93 1.94 3.46
CA ARG A 88 11.99 1.07 4.18
C ARG A 88 12.37 -0.40 4.10
N VAL A 89 12.70 -0.94 2.91
CA VAL A 89 13.15 -2.34 2.78
C VAL A 89 14.50 -2.58 3.45
N ASN A 90 15.37 -1.57 3.46
CA ASN A 90 16.66 -1.60 4.13
C ASN A 90 16.51 -1.71 5.66
N THR A 91 15.63 -0.89 6.25
CA THR A 91 15.26 -0.97 7.68
C THR A 91 14.58 -2.30 8.00
N LEU A 92 13.69 -2.78 7.11
CA LEU A 92 13.04 -4.08 7.26
C LEU A 92 14.05 -5.23 7.32
N ALA A 93 15.09 -5.21 6.46
CA ALA A 93 16.13 -6.25 6.47
C ALA A 93 16.85 -6.33 7.82
N LYS A 94 17.19 -5.19 8.40
CA LYS A 94 17.77 -5.11 9.75
C LYS A 94 16.80 -5.64 10.81
N ASP A 95 15.59 -5.11 10.84
CA ASP A 95 14.58 -5.45 11.83
C ASP A 95 14.19 -6.93 11.79
N ALA A 96 13.98 -7.49 10.58
CA ALA A 96 13.64 -8.89 10.40
C ALA A 96 14.79 -9.79 10.91
N THR A 97 16.04 -9.47 10.58
CA THR A 97 17.21 -10.22 11.03
C THR A 97 17.32 -10.20 12.55
N GLU A 98 17.22 -9.02 13.18
CA GLU A 98 17.29 -8.88 14.63
C GLU A 98 16.19 -9.67 15.37
N ASN A 99 14.96 -9.69 14.83
CA ASN A 99 13.88 -10.47 15.43
C ASN A 99 14.07 -11.98 15.22
N MET A 100 14.57 -12.39 14.06
CA MET A 100 14.88 -13.80 13.80
C MET A 100 15.99 -14.32 14.73
N ASP A 101 17.04 -13.54 14.96
CA ASP A 101 18.13 -13.87 15.88
C ASP A 101 17.65 -14.02 17.33
N LYS A 102 16.59 -13.30 17.70
CA LYS A 102 15.92 -13.42 19.00
C LYS A 102 14.86 -14.53 19.04
N PHE A 103 14.68 -15.29 17.97
CA PHE A 103 13.61 -16.28 17.80
C PHE A 103 12.18 -15.70 17.87
N GLU A 104 12.03 -14.42 17.61
CA GLU A 104 10.75 -13.71 17.53
C GLU A 104 10.15 -13.80 16.10
N LEU A 105 10.01 -15.03 15.61
CA LEU A 105 9.66 -15.32 14.21
C LEU A 105 8.32 -14.72 13.78
N GLY A 106 7.33 -14.71 14.69
CA GLY A 106 6.03 -14.12 14.44
C GLY A 106 6.09 -12.60 14.22
N ILE A 107 6.98 -11.91 14.97
CA ILE A 107 7.21 -10.46 14.81
C ILE A 107 7.95 -10.19 13.51
N ALA A 108 8.99 -10.96 13.21
CA ALA A 108 9.75 -10.84 11.99
C ALA A 108 8.85 -10.96 10.74
N VAL A 109 8.05 -12.02 10.66
CA VAL A 109 7.16 -12.25 9.51
C VAL A 109 6.05 -11.21 9.42
N GLN A 110 5.53 -10.71 10.54
CA GLN A 110 4.52 -9.65 10.53
C GLN A 110 5.06 -8.36 9.91
N LYS A 111 6.29 -7.95 10.27
CA LYS A 111 6.95 -6.79 9.65
C LYS A 111 7.14 -6.97 8.14
N VAL A 112 7.52 -8.17 7.69
CA VAL A 112 7.66 -8.47 6.26
C VAL A 112 6.29 -8.41 5.56
N TYR A 113 5.25 -8.95 6.19
CA TYR A 113 3.89 -8.91 5.69
C TYR A 113 3.38 -7.47 5.53
N ASP A 114 3.49 -6.67 6.60
CA ASP A 114 3.01 -5.27 6.61
C ASP A 114 3.75 -4.43 5.56
N PHE A 115 5.07 -4.58 5.44
CA PHE A 115 5.85 -3.90 4.42
C PHE A 115 5.37 -4.25 3.01
N ILE A 116 5.22 -5.55 2.70
CA ILE A 116 4.80 -5.98 1.36
C ILE A 116 3.38 -5.52 1.07
N TRP A 117 2.46 -5.69 2.02
CA TRP A 117 1.05 -5.37 1.83
C TRP A 117 0.82 -3.89 1.73
N ASP A 118 1.22 -3.14 2.76
CA ASP A 118 0.88 -1.74 2.90
C ASP A 118 1.85 -0.82 2.13
N GLU A 119 3.17 -0.92 2.39
CA GLU A 119 4.11 0.04 1.85
C GLU A 119 4.44 -0.23 0.37
N PHE A 120 4.75 -1.48 0.04
CA PHE A 120 5.15 -1.84 -1.31
C PHE A 120 3.97 -1.92 -2.28
N CYS A 121 2.94 -2.74 -1.96
CA CYS A 121 1.82 -2.95 -2.88
C CYS A 121 0.84 -1.78 -2.92
N ASP A 122 0.41 -1.26 -1.75
CA ASP A 122 -0.65 -0.26 -1.70
C ASP A 122 -0.16 1.16 -1.99
N TRP A 123 1.13 1.43 -1.76
CA TRP A 123 1.70 2.75 -2.00
C TRP A 123 2.72 2.76 -3.13
N TYR A 124 3.86 2.08 -2.97
CA TYR A 124 4.95 2.28 -3.91
C TYR A 124 4.60 1.85 -5.35
N ILE A 125 3.98 0.69 -5.52
CA ILE A 125 3.56 0.23 -6.85
C ILE A 125 2.60 1.23 -7.50
N GLU A 126 1.63 1.76 -6.75
CA GLU A 126 0.67 2.74 -7.28
C GLU A 126 1.33 4.07 -7.67
N ILE A 127 2.33 4.52 -6.90
CA ILE A 127 3.13 5.71 -7.25
C ILE A 127 3.97 5.43 -8.51
N ALA A 128 4.64 4.30 -8.57
CA ALA A 128 5.53 3.93 -9.68
C ALA A 128 4.78 3.72 -11.01
N LYS A 129 3.50 3.31 -10.98
CA LYS A 129 2.67 3.11 -12.19
C LYS A 129 2.67 4.30 -13.13
N VAL A 130 2.60 5.51 -12.60
CA VAL A 130 2.60 6.74 -13.42
C VAL A 130 3.84 6.82 -14.30
N ARG A 131 4.98 6.48 -13.75
CA ARG A 131 6.29 6.53 -14.42
C ARG A 131 6.48 5.36 -15.37
N THR A 132 6.05 4.16 -14.96
CA THR A 132 6.16 2.95 -15.80
C THR A 132 5.26 3.00 -17.03
N TYR A 133 4.09 3.64 -16.94
CA TYR A 133 3.19 3.81 -18.10
C TYR A 133 3.66 4.91 -19.07
N LYS A 134 4.51 5.83 -18.60
CA LYS A 134 5.10 6.93 -19.39
C LYS A 134 6.55 6.68 -19.77
N LYS A 135 6.96 5.41 -19.90
CA LYS A 135 8.34 5.03 -20.16
C LYS A 135 8.93 5.67 -21.43
N ASP A 136 8.09 5.92 -22.44
CA ASP A 136 8.51 6.54 -23.70
C ASP A 136 8.71 8.07 -23.57
N GLU A 137 8.02 8.72 -22.61
CA GLU A 137 8.15 10.17 -22.35
C GLU A 137 9.38 10.48 -21.50
N ASN A 138 9.71 9.64 -20.51
CA ASN A 138 10.85 9.80 -19.62
C ASN A 138 11.49 8.44 -19.29
N PRO A 139 12.37 7.93 -20.19
CA PRO A 139 12.98 6.61 -20.02
C PRO A 139 13.87 6.48 -18.76
N GLU A 140 14.55 7.56 -18.35
CA GLU A 140 15.43 7.53 -17.17
C GLU A 140 14.61 7.38 -15.87
N SER A 141 13.54 8.16 -15.73
CA SER A 141 12.62 8.05 -14.60
C SER A 141 11.94 6.68 -14.56
N ALA A 142 11.53 6.15 -15.71
CA ALA A 142 10.94 4.81 -15.80
C ALA A 142 11.93 3.72 -15.43
N ASN A 143 13.20 3.82 -15.88
CA ASN A 143 14.27 2.90 -15.50
C ASN A 143 14.50 2.90 -13.98
N ALA A 144 14.58 4.08 -13.35
CA ALA A 144 14.74 4.20 -11.90
C ALA A 144 13.58 3.53 -11.14
N ALA A 145 12.32 3.76 -11.58
CA ALA A 145 11.15 3.12 -10.99
C ALA A 145 11.17 1.60 -11.16
N LEU A 146 11.46 1.09 -12.35
CA LEU A 146 11.49 -0.35 -12.63
C LEU A 146 12.63 -1.06 -11.91
N TRP A 147 13.81 -0.44 -11.86
CA TRP A 147 14.94 -0.95 -11.09
C TRP A 147 14.61 -1.04 -9.60
N THR A 148 14.00 0.00 -9.05
CA THR A 148 13.59 0.03 -7.64
C THR A 148 12.52 -1.01 -7.36
N LEU A 149 11.50 -1.14 -8.22
CA LEU A 149 10.47 -2.18 -8.10
C LEU A 149 11.07 -3.59 -8.06
N LYS A 150 12.00 -3.90 -8.98
CA LYS A 150 12.69 -5.19 -9.02
C LYS A 150 13.54 -5.42 -7.78
N THR A 151 14.35 -4.42 -7.41
CA THR A 151 15.28 -4.50 -6.27
C THR A 151 14.53 -4.71 -4.95
N VAL A 152 13.49 -3.93 -4.71
CA VAL A 152 12.66 -4.05 -3.50
C VAL A 152 11.93 -5.39 -3.46
N LEU A 153 11.35 -5.82 -4.58
CA LEU A 153 10.67 -7.12 -4.66
C LEU A 153 11.63 -8.26 -4.34
N VAL A 154 12.82 -8.29 -4.95
CA VAL A 154 13.82 -9.34 -4.71
C VAL A 154 14.22 -9.41 -3.22
N ASN A 155 14.49 -8.26 -2.59
CA ASN A 155 14.81 -8.22 -1.16
C ASN A 155 13.63 -8.69 -0.29
N ALA A 156 12.42 -8.25 -0.61
CA ALA A 156 11.21 -8.68 0.10
C ALA A 156 10.94 -10.19 -0.04
N LEU A 157 11.15 -10.77 -1.23
CA LEU A 157 11.04 -12.20 -1.47
C LEU A 157 12.06 -12.99 -0.64
N LYS A 158 13.31 -12.52 -0.56
CA LYS A 158 14.34 -13.15 0.27
C LYS A 158 13.97 -13.16 1.76
N LEU A 159 13.44 -12.04 2.26
CA LEU A 159 12.96 -11.93 3.65
C LEU A 159 11.72 -12.78 3.93
N LEU A 160 10.85 -12.96 2.93
CA LEU A 160 9.64 -13.78 3.04
C LEU A 160 9.90 -15.29 2.87
N HIS A 161 10.98 -15.65 2.18
CA HIS A 161 11.24 -17.04 1.75
C HIS A 161 11.23 -18.07 2.89
N PRO A 162 11.79 -17.83 4.10
CA PRO A 162 11.72 -18.80 5.20
C PRO A 162 10.31 -19.21 5.59
N TYR A 163 9.33 -18.35 5.34
CA TYR A 163 7.94 -18.52 5.71
C TYR A 163 7.08 -19.08 4.57
N MET A 164 7.32 -18.60 3.35
CA MET A 164 6.56 -18.95 2.13
C MET A 164 7.50 -19.37 0.98
N PRO A 165 8.16 -20.55 1.11
CA PRO A 165 9.25 -20.92 0.20
C PRO A 165 8.81 -21.19 -1.24
N PHE A 166 7.58 -21.67 -1.48
CA PHE A 166 7.19 -22.11 -2.82
C PHE A 166 6.91 -20.94 -3.75
N ILE A 167 6.08 -19.99 -3.31
CA ILE A 167 5.74 -18.81 -4.13
C ILE A 167 6.95 -17.88 -4.32
N THR A 168 7.78 -17.73 -3.30
CA THR A 168 8.96 -16.86 -3.37
C THR A 168 10.02 -17.42 -4.31
N GLU A 169 10.24 -18.73 -4.31
CA GLU A 169 11.12 -19.41 -5.27
C GLU A 169 10.63 -19.23 -6.71
N GLU A 170 9.36 -19.52 -6.96
CA GLU A 170 8.77 -19.44 -8.30
C GLU A 170 8.89 -18.03 -8.89
N ILE A 171 8.56 -17.00 -8.08
CA ILE A 171 8.68 -15.60 -8.50
C ILE A 171 10.14 -15.22 -8.72
N PHE A 172 11.04 -15.60 -7.81
CA PHE A 172 12.45 -15.25 -7.89
C PHE A 172 13.12 -15.82 -9.14
N CYS A 173 12.94 -17.12 -9.40
CA CYS A 173 13.50 -17.77 -10.58
C CYS A 173 12.92 -17.25 -11.90
N THR A 174 11.67 -16.77 -11.89
CA THR A 174 11.05 -16.13 -13.06
C THR A 174 11.56 -14.70 -13.29
N LEU A 175 11.86 -13.97 -12.21
CA LEU A 175 12.23 -12.56 -12.26
C LEU A 175 13.69 -12.33 -12.67
N GLN A 176 14.56 -13.30 -12.41
CA GLN A 176 15.99 -13.24 -12.70
C GLN A 176 16.56 -14.62 -13.05
N SER A 177 17.70 -14.65 -13.73
CA SER A 177 18.40 -15.87 -14.14
C SER A 177 19.85 -15.95 -13.64
N ASP A 178 20.27 -14.98 -12.80
CA ASP A 178 21.66 -14.88 -12.34
C ASP A 178 21.99 -15.89 -11.24
N GLU A 179 20.97 -16.31 -10.48
CA GLU A 179 21.08 -17.30 -9.41
C GLU A 179 20.10 -18.46 -9.68
N GLU A 180 20.53 -19.70 -9.43
CA GLU A 180 19.75 -20.91 -9.70
C GLU A 180 18.52 -21.03 -8.80
N THR A 181 18.63 -20.56 -7.55
CA THR A 181 17.57 -20.62 -6.56
C THR A 181 17.73 -19.50 -5.51
N ILE A 182 16.63 -19.04 -4.96
CA ILE A 182 16.63 -18.05 -3.87
C ILE A 182 17.36 -18.59 -2.61
N MET A 183 17.38 -19.91 -2.43
CA MET A 183 18.07 -20.57 -1.31
C MET A 183 19.58 -20.32 -1.27
N LEU A 184 20.20 -20.08 -2.42
CA LEU A 184 21.62 -19.79 -2.54
C LEU A 184 21.92 -18.28 -2.50
N SER A 185 20.90 -17.46 -2.56
CA SER A 185 21.00 -16.01 -2.48
C SER A 185 21.54 -15.53 -1.15
N LYS A 186 22.31 -14.45 -1.18
CA LYS A 186 22.68 -13.76 0.05
C LYS A 186 21.47 -13.16 0.73
N TRP A 187 21.43 -13.31 2.06
CA TRP A 187 20.43 -12.63 2.90
C TRP A 187 20.55 -11.11 2.78
N PRO A 188 19.45 -10.36 2.72
CA PRO A 188 19.51 -8.90 2.66
C PRO A 188 20.17 -8.32 3.92
N GLU A 189 21.14 -7.45 3.72
CA GLU A 189 21.84 -6.75 4.78
C GLU A 189 21.54 -5.25 4.73
N TYR A 190 21.56 -4.61 5.90
CA TYR A 190 21.37 -3.17 6.01
C TYR A 190 22.55 -2.43 5.33
N LYS A 191 22.23 -1.40 4.54
CA LYS A 191 23.17 -0.55 3.82
C LYS A 191 22.98 0.89 4.23
N GLU A 192 24.02 1.56 4.71
CA GLU A 192 23.94 2.95 5.14
C GLU A 192 23.61 3.91 3.97
N GLU A 193 24.05 3.58 2.75
CA GLU A 193 23.76 4.36 1.55
C GLU A 193 22.26 4.33 1.15
N TRP A 194 21.46 3.45 1.73
CA TRP A 194 20.00 3.38 1.52
C TRP A 194 19.22 3.93 2.70
N ASN A 195 19.82 4.75 3.53
CA ASN A 195 19.17 5.41 4.65
C ASN A 195 18.75 6.83 4.25
N PHE A 196 17.46 7.05 4.01
CA PHE A 196 16.90 8.30 3.49
C PHE A 196 15.79 8.88 4.41
N PRO A 197 16.13 9.32 5.63
CA PRO A 197 15.13 9.75 6.61
C PRO A 197 14.34 11.00 6.19
N ALA A 198 14.94 11.88 5.37
CA ALA A 198 14.25 13.06 4.87
C ALA A 198 13.15 12.70 3.87
N GLU A 199 13.45 11.78 2.96
CA GLU A 199 12.47 11.27 1.98
C GLU A 199 11.39 10.41 2.66
N GLU A 200 11.74 9.66 3.71
CA GLU A 200 10.74 8.95 4.52
C GLU A 200 9.74 9.93 5.14
N ALA A 201 10.19 10.98 5.78
CA ALA A 201 9.32 12.00 6.35
C ALA A 201 8.46 12.71 5.28
N ALA A 202 9.05 13.05 4.14
CA ALA A 202 8.34 13.69 3.03
C ALA A 202 7.20 12.82 2.48
N ILE A 203 7.46 11.53 2.27
CA ILE A 203 6.44 10.60 1.76
C ILE A 203 5.34 10.34 2.81
N GLU A 204 5.65 10.27 4.10
CA GLU A 204 4.62 10.14 5.14
C GLU A 204 3.67 11.36 5.13
N HIS A 205 4.16 12.60 4.98
CA HIS A 205 3.29 13.77 4.80
C HIS A 205 2.36 13.63 3.59
N CYS A 206 2.88 13.14 2.46
CA CYS A 206 2.06 12.87 1.27
C CYS A 206 1.03 11.76 1.50
N LYS A 207 1.38 10.71 2.23
CA LYS A 207 0.47 9.62 2.59
C LYS A 207 -0.66 10.10 3.51
N ASP A 208 -0.35 10.93 4.49
CA ASP A 208 -1.36 11.49 5.39
C ASP A 208 -2.33 12.40 4.65
N LEU A 209 -1.83 13.21 3.71
CA LEU A 209 -2.66 14.01 2.81
C LEU A 209 -3.64 13.11 2.01
N VAL A 210 -3.14 12.08 1.36
CA VAL A 210 -3.96 11.15 0.55
C VAL A 210 -4.99 10.43 1.41
N LYS A 211 -4.59 9.92 2.59
CA LYS A 211 -5.50 9.26 3.54
C LYS A 211 -6.62 10.21 3.97
N GLY A 212 -6.27 11.44 4.36
CA GLY A 212 -7.24 12.45 4.76
C GLY A 212 -8.24 12.79 3.65
N ILE A 213 -7.76 13.00 2.43
CA ILE A 213 -8.61 13.28 1.27
C ILE A 213 -9.53 12.09 0.97
N ARG A 214 -9.00 10.85 0.95
CA ARG A 214 -9.81 9.65 0.71
C ARG A 214 -10.90 9.46 1.76
N ASN A 215 -10.60 9.73 3.03
CA ASN A 215 -11.58 9.65 4.11
C ASN A 215 -12.73 10.64 3.90
N VAL A 216 -12.45 11.90 3.59
CA VAL A 216 -13.46 12.91 3.27
C VAL A 216 -14.29 12.50 2.07
N ARG A 217 -13.65 12.05 0.99
CA ARG A 217 -14.36 11.59 -0.21
C ARG A 217 -15.29 10.41 0.07
N THR A 218 -14.86 9.48 0.91
CA THR A 218 -15.69 8.34 1.33
C THR A 218 -16.87 8.78 2.18
N GLN A 219 -16.67 9.72 3.12
CA GLN A 219 -17.77 10.27 3.95
C GLN A 219 -18.82 11.02 3.12
N MET A 220 -18.39 11.64 2.02
CA MET A 220 -19.24 12.39 1.10
C MET A 220 -19.76 11.58 -0.09
N ASP A 221 -19.46 10.27 -0.13
CA ASP A 221 -19.82 9.35 -1.23
C ASP A 221 -19.36 9.84 -2.62
N VAL A 222 -18.15 10.44 -2.69
CA VAL A 222 -17.57 10.98 -3.93
C VAL A 222 -16.89 9.86 -4.72
N PRO A 223 -17.34 9.57 -5.97
CA PRO A 223 -16.73 8.50 -6.76
C PRO A 223 -15.30 8.83 -7.17
N PRO A 224 -14.41 7.82 -7.31
CA PRO A 224 -13.00 8.01 -7.72
C PRO A 224 -12.82 8.71 -9.06
N SER A 225 -13.78 8.57 -9.99
CA SER A 225 -13.76 9.19 -11.30
C SER A 225 -13.91 10.72 -11.28
N ARG A 226 -14.46 11.25 -10.18
CA ARG A 226 -14.65 12.70 -10.01
C ARG A 226 -13.38 13.31 -9.44
N LYS A 227 -12.67 14.09 -10.25
CA LYS A 227 -11.46 14.80 -9.84
C LYS A 227 -11.83 16.18 -9.27
N ALA A 228 -11.13 16.58 -8.19
CA ALA A 228 -11.32 17.88 -7.54
C ALA A 228 -10.02 18.69 -7.57
N LYS A 229 -10.14 20.01 -7.53
CA LYS A 229 -8.99 20.88 -7.24
C LYS A 229 -8.52 20.67 -5.80
N LEU A 230 -7.23 20.79 -5.58
CA LEU A 230 -6.60 20.63 -4.27
C LEU A 230 -5.77 21.86 -3.96
N PHE A 231 -6.09 22.51 -2.86
CA PHE A 231 -5.27 23.58 -2.29
C PHE A 231 -4.60 23.05 -1.02
N ILE A 232 -3.30 23.21 -0.91
CA ILE A 232 -2.53 22.82 0.29
C ILE A 232 -1.95 24.11 0.88
N THR A 233 -2.25 24.36 2.15
CA THR A 233 -1.78 25.56 2.85
C THR A 233 -0.92 25.17 4.05
N SER A 234 0.21 25.85 4.20
CA SER A 234 1.06 25.78 5.39
C SER A 234 1.80 27.10 5.57
N ASP A 235 2.01 27.51 6.81
CA ASP A 235 2.84 28.66 7.13
C ASP A 235 4.33 28.35 7.00
N ASP A 236 4.70 27.05 7.14
CA ASP A 236 6.07 26.58 6.98
C ASP A 236 6.43 26.41 5.49
N GLU A 237 7.48 27.12 5.06
CA GLU A 237 8.01 27.04 3.69
C GLU A 237 8.60 25.67 3.37
N ALA A 238 9.24 25.01 4.35
CA ALA A 238 9.80 23.70 4.15
C ALA A 238 8.72 22.65 3.89
N VAL A 239 7.59 22.73 4.62
CA VAL A 239 6.43 21.85 4.41
C VAL A 239 5.79 22.10 3.03
N ARG A 240 5.62 23.37 2.64
CA ARG A 240 5.12 23.68 1.28
C ARG A 240 6.03 23.11 0.21
N LYS A 241 7.34 23.22 0.38
CA LYS A 241 8.31 22.64 -0.57
C LYS A 241 8.22 21.13 -0.65
N VAL A 242 8.00 20.42 0.46
CA VAL A 242 7.77 18.97 0.46
C VAL A 242 6.59 18.60 -0.43
N PHE A 243 5.45 19.29 -0.32
CA PHE A 243 4.30 19.02 -1.18
C PHE A 243 4.53 19.42 -2.63
N GLU A 244 5.23 20.53 -2.87
CA GLU A 244 5.53 20.99 -4.23
C GLU A 244 6.44 20.02 -4.98
N ASP A 245 7.52 19.56 -4.32
CA ASP A 245 8.51 18.65 -4.90
C ASP A 245 7.98 17.22 -5.10
N ASN A 246 6.93 16.82 -4.35
CA ASN A 246 6.39 15.46 -4.36
C ASN A 246 4.98 15.35 -4.95
N LYS A 247 4.55 16.28 -5.79
CA LYS A 247 3.21 16.27 -6.41
C LYS A 247 2.87 14.96 -7.12
N GLU A 248 3.83 14.34 -7.77
CA GLU A 248 3.66 13.08 -8.49
C GLU A 248 3.21 11.93 -7.59
N VAL A 249 3.58 11.96 -6.30
CA VAL A 249 3.22 10.93 -5.32
C VAL A 249 1.72 10.91 -5.06
N TYR A 250 1.10 12.08 -4.96
CA TYR A 250 -0.28 12.16 -4.48
C TYR A 250 -1.30 12.64 -5.52
N VAL A 251 -0.88 13.21 -6.67
CA VAL A 251 -1.80 13.72 -7.70
C VAL A 251 -2.86 12.70 -8.14
N ASN A 252 -2.44 11.48 -8.42
CA ASN A 252 -3.35 10.42 -8.85
C ASN A 252 -4.04 9.73 -7.68
N LEU A 253 -3.32 9.54 -6.57
CA LEU A 253 -3.82 8.84 -5.39
C LEU A 253 -4.89 9.65 -4.63
N ALA A 254 -4.85 10.98 -4.73
CA ALA A 254 -5.83 11.90 -4.16
C ALA A 254 -6.98 12.24 -5.13
N PHE A 255 -6.96 11.72 -6.37
CA PHE A 255 -7.95 12.01 -7.42
C PHE A 255 -8.10 13.51 -7.69
N THR A 256 -6.97 14.21 -7.88
CA THR A 256 -6.92 15.65 -8.10
C THR A 256 -6.88 16.02 -9.58
N SER A 257 -7.46 17.15 -9.92
CA SER A 257 -7.41 17.76 -11.26
C SER A 257 -6.31 18.81 -11.35
N GLU A 258 -6.17 19.61 -10.32
CA GLU A 258 -5.24 20.74 -10.22
C GLU A 258 -4.75 20.85 -8.77
N ILE A 259 -3.51 21.25 -8.56
CA ILE A 259 -2.89 21.36 -7.22
C ILE A 259 -2.24 22.71 -7.09
N ALA A 260 -2.61 23.44 -6.02
CA ALA A 260 -1.97 24.67 -5.61
C ALA A 260 -1.42 24.54 -4.18
N VAL A 261 -0.13 24.82 -4.00
CA VAL A 261 0.52 24.87 -2.69
C VAL A 261 0.82 26.31 -2.37
N GLN A 262 0.32 26.82 -1.22
CA GLN A 262 0.40 28.24 -0.89
C GLN A 262 0.44 28.49 0.62
N GLN A 263 0.78 29.70 1.05
CA GLN A 263 0.87 30.06 2.46
C GLN A 263 -0.50 30.35 3.08
N GLY A 264 -1.41 30.96 2.37
CA GLY A 264 -2.70 31.40 2.93
C GLY A 264 -3.89 30.86 2.15
N LYS A 265 -5.09 31.30 2.51
CA LYS A 265 -6.37 30.86 1.92
C LYS A 265 -6.78 31.64 0.67
N ALA A 266 -5.87 32.32 -0.01
CA ALA A 266 -6.20 33.09 -1.22
C ALA A 266 -6.78 32.18 -2.31
N GLY A 267 -7.95 32.55 -2.86
CA GLY A 267 -8.62 31.75 -3.92
C GLY A 267 -9.35 30.50 -3.43
N ILE A 268 -9.44 30.25 -2.11
CA ILE A 268 -10.18 29.13 -1.53
C ILE A 268 -11.55 29.66 -1.08
N GLY A 269 -12.63 29.05 -1.55
CA GLY A 269 -14.00 29.41 -1.13
C GLY A 269 -14.27 29.04 0.33
N ASP A 270 -15.19 29.79 0.95
CA ASP A 270 -15.59 29.54 2.35
C ASP A 270 -16.28 28.19 2.56
N ASP A 271 -16.84 27.62 1.50
CA ASP A 271 -17.51 26.31 1.44
C ASP A 271 -16.55 25.14 1.18
N ALA A 272 -15.24 25.38 1.00
CA ALA A 272 -14.27 24.34 0.75
C ALA A 272 -14.14 23.36 1.95
N VAL A 273 -14.15 22.09 1.64
CA VAL A 273 -13.96 21.04 2.66
C VAL A 273 -12.50 21.00 3.06
N SER A 274 -12.24 21.12 4.35
CA SER A 274 -10.88 21.12 4.91
C SER A 274 -10.46 19.75 5.42
N VAL A 275 -9.22 19.38 5.14
CA VAL A 275 -8.53 18.18 5.63
C VAL A 275 -7.31 18.66 6.41
N VAL A 276 -7.32 18.46 7.72
CA VAL A 276 -6.20 18.81 8.60
C VAL A 276 -5.20 17.65 8.61
N ILE A 277 -3.96 17.94 8.29
CA ILE A 277 -2.82 17.01 8.33
C ILE A 277 -1.71 17.64 9.16
N PRO A 278 -0.69 16.89 9.58
CA PRO A 278 0.45 17.46 10.29
C PRO A 278 1.06 18.64 9.50
N ASP A 279 1.19 19.79 10.16
CA ASP A 279 1.84 21.02 9.66
C ASP A 279 1.23 21.65 8.40
N ALA A 280 0.06 21.16 7.92
CA ALA A 280 -0.63 21.71 6.77
C ALA A 280 -2.16 21.50 6.82
N VAL A 281 -2.87 22.26 6.00
CA VAL A 281 -4.30 22.06 5.79
C VAL A 281 -4.57 21.99 4.29
N ALA A 282 -5.24 20.93 3.87
CA ALA A 282 -5.70 20.76 2.50
C ALA A 282 -7.18 21.20 2.36
N TYR A 283 -7.52 21.79 1.23
CA TYR A 283 -8.87 22.24 0.92
C TYR A 283 -9.31 21.69 -0.44
N LEU A 284 -10.54 21.22 -0.49
CA LEU A 284 -11.20 20.71 -1.69
C LEU A 284 -12.48 21.54 -1.90
N PRO A 285 -12.64 22.25 -3.03
CA PRO A 285 -13.87 22.96 -3.33
C PRO A 285 -15.08 22.02 -3.31
N LEU A 286 -16.14 22.43 -2.61
CA LEU A 286 -17.33 21.59 -2.45
C LEU A 286 -18.02 21.32 -3.80
N GLU A 287 -18.02 22.29 -4.70
CA GLU A 287 -18.55 22.18 -6.07
C GLU A 287 -17.90 21.08 -6.90
N ASP A 288 -16.61 20.82 -6.67
CA ASP A 288 -15.88 19.75 -7.33
C ASP A 288 -16.20 18.36 -6.74
N LEU A 289 -16.62 18.29 -5.48
CA LEU A 289 -16.92 17.05 -4.78
C LEU A 289 -18.35 16.58 -4.97
N VAL A 290 -19.33 17.52 -4.93
CA VAL A 290 -20.76 17.21 -4.90
C VAL A 290 -21.45 17.78 -6.13
N ASP A 291 -22.33 16.98 -6.72
CA ASP A 291 -23.31 17.46 -7.69
C ASP A 291 -24.56 17.91 -6.89
N PHE A 292 -24.66 19.22 -6.66
CA PHE A 292 -25.71 19.80 -5.80
C PHE A 292 -27.12 19.43 -6.23
N GLU A 293 -27.38 19.27 -7.51
CA GLU A 293 -28.72 18.90 -7.99
C GLU A 293 -29.03 17.44 -7.66
N LYS A 294 -28.09 16.53 -7.88
CA LYS A 294 -28.27 15.11 -7.52
C LYS A 294 -28.34 14.88 -6.02
N GLU A 295 -27.56 15.61 -5.24
CA GLU A 295 -27.57 15.49 -3.78
C GLU A 295 -28.87 16.05 -3.21
N LYS A 296 -29.38 17.12 -3.75
CA LYS A 296 -30.70 17.68 -3.40
C LYS A 296 -31.84 16.71 -3.73
N GLU A 297 -31.75 16.02 -4.87
CA GLU A 297 -32.71 14.97 -5.22
C GLU A 297 -32.62 13.77 -4.29
N ARG A 298 -31.42 13.37 -3.89
CA ARG A 298 -31.18 12.27 -2.93
C ARG A 298 -31.77 12.61 -1.57
N LEU A 299 -31.42 13.77 -1.03
CA LEU A 299 -31.93 14.25 0.26
C LEU A 299 -33.44 14.39 0.28
N ASN A 300 -34.04 14.86 -0.83
CA ASN A 300 -35.48 14.93 -0.96
C ASN A 300 -36.15 13.53 -0.96
N LYS A 301 -35.53 12.54 -1.62
CA LYS A 301 -36.02 11.15 -1.60
C LYS A 301 -35.88 10.55 -0.21
N ASP A 302 -34.77 10.76 0.47
CA ASP A 302 -34.57 10.25 1.83
C ASP A 302 -35.55 10.91 2.82
N CYS A 303 -35.76 12.21 2.68
CA CYS A 303 -36.75 12.93 3.48
C CYS A 303 -38.20 12.39 3.27
N LEU A 304 -38.55 12.07 2.03
CA LEU A 304 -39.85 11.46 1.70
C LEU A 304 -39.98 10.04 2.24
N LEU A 305 -38.89 9.25 2.30
CA LEU A 305 -38.90 7.91 2.91
C LEU A 305 -39.09 7.97 4.42
N TYR A 306 -38.48 8.96 5.10
CA TYR A 306 -38.66 9.14 6.56
C TYR A 306 -39.99 9.77 6.94
N THR A 307 -40.64 10.50 6.02
CA THR A 307 -41.93 11.14 6.28
C THR A 307 -43.15 10.35 5.75
N SER A 308 -42.93 9.26 5.00
CA SER A 308 -44.03 8.40 4.59
C SER A 308 -44.48 7.52 5.78
N PRO A 309 -45.83 7.46 6.05
CA PRO A 309 -46.32 6.64 7.16
C PRO A 309 -45.93 5.18 6.98
N SER A 310 -45.45 4.57 8.06
CA SER A 310 -45.11 3.15 8.07
C SER A 310 -46.37 2.33 7.71
N PRO A 311 -46.24 1.28 6.89
CA PRO A 311 -47.35 0.36 6.61
C PRO A 311 -47.97 -0.30 7.87
N ARG A 312 -47.34 -0.12 9.03
CA ARG A 312 -47.85 -0.65 10.32
C ARG A 312 -48.83 0.28 11.04
N ASP A 313 -48.93 1.55 10.64
CA ASP A 313 -49.84 2.49 11.30
C ASP A 313 -51.28 2.43 10.74
N GLY A 314 -51.55 1.57 9.75
CA GLY A 314 -52.88 1.36 9.16
C GLY A 314 -53.65 0.12 9.59
N ALA A 315 -53.20 -0.61 10.60
CA ALA A 315 -53.83 -1.86 11.04
C ALA A 315 -54.35 -1.79 12.49
N THR A 316 -55.12 -0.75 12.81
CA THR A 316 -55.97 -0.74 13.99
C THR A 316 -57.26 0.02 13.66
N SER A 317 -58.21 -0.70 13.09
CA SER A 317 -59.64 -0.46 13.25
C SER A 317 -60.38 -1.75 12.92
#